data_89acc152fc1735d015d16f0519327f5c
#
_entry.id   89acc152fc1735d015d16f0519327f5c
#
_cell.length_a   1.000
_cell.length_b   1.000
_cell.length_c   1.000
_cell.angle_alpha   90.00
_cell.angle_beta   90.00
_cell.angle_gamma   90.00
#
_symmetry.space_group_name_H-M   'P 1'
#
loop_
_entity.id
_entity.type
_entity.pdbx_description
1 polymer ?
#
loop_
_entity_poly.entity_id
_entity_poly.type
_entity_poly.pdbx_seq_one_letter_code
_entity_poly.pdbx_strand_id
1 'polypeptide(L)'
;MKKIKLFTDSSVNPQEKVGFGAYLLLKNKDISFEEMKKDIKTKRFEDTSSTKLELQTLLWSLEEINDKDVIIEIYTDCQNIIGLQDRRERLEKNNFHSSAGKLMNNHDLYKEFFEKLDELNLTFIKVKGHK
;
A
#
# COMPACT_ATOMS: atom_id res chain seq x y z
N MET A 1 22.44 -1.21 -4.96
CA MET A 1 21.24 -0.38 -4.93
C MET A 1 20.86 -0.03 -3.50
N LYS A 2 20.57 1.22 -3.23
CA LYS A 2 20.18 1.67 -1.89
C LYS A 2 18.79 1.12 -1.52
N LYS A 3 18.64 0.75 -0.26
CA LYS A 3 17.35 0.27 0.27
C LYS A 3 16.73 1.33 1.16
N ILE A 4 15.45 1.57 1.00
CA ILE A 4 14.67 2.44 1.89
C ILE A 4 13.50 1.63 2.44
N LYS A 5 13.05 2.00 3.63
CA LYS A 5 11.96 1.29 4.31
C LYS A 5 10.69 2.13 4.32
N LEU A 6 9.60 1.53 3.92
CA LEU A 6 8.30 2.19 3.91
C LEU A 6 7.36 1.44 4.83
N PHE A 7 6.80 2.15 5.80
CA PHE A 7 5.81 1.62 6.73
C PHE A 7 4.47 2.25 6.40
N THR A 8 3.44 1.44 6.24
CA THR A 8 2.08 1.93 6.00
C THR A 8 1.12 1.37 7.03
N ASP A 9 0.12 2.17 7.38
CA ASP A 9 -0.94 1.77 8.29
C ASP A 9 -2.20 2.54 7.94
N SER A 10 -3.35 2.01 8.32
CA SER A 10 -4.62 2.65 8.04
C SER A 10 -5.65 2.32 9.11
N SER A 11 -6.61 3.23 9.27
CA SER A 11 -7.70 3.08 10.21
C SER A 11 -8.97 3.63 9.57
N VAL A 12 -10.02 2.82 9.52
CA VAL A 12 -11.28 3.21 8.89
C VAL A 12 -12.42 3.19 9.88
N ASN A 13 -13.34 4.15 9.74
CA ASN A 13 -14.65 4.11 10.40
C ASN A 13 -15.62 3.48 9.40
N PRO A 14 -16.02 2.21 9.58
CA PRO A 14 -16.84 1.53 8.58
C PRO A 14 -18.24 2.08 8.46
N GLN A 15 -18.77 2.73 9.49
CA GLN A 15 -20.11 3.31 9.45
C GLN A 15 -20.14 4.57 8.58
N GLU A 16 -19.15 5.43 8.72
CA GLU A 16 -19.06 6.66 7.94
C GLU A 16 -18.31 6.49 6.63
N LYS A 17 -17.66 5.35 6.43
CA LYS A 17 -16.83 5.05 5.26
C LYS A 17 -15.72 6.07 5.05
N VAL A 18 -15.17 6.56 6.15
CA VAL A 18 -14.07 7.51 6.18
C VAL A 18 -12.91 6.87 6.93
N GLY A 19 -11.70 7.13 6.47
CA GLY A 19 -10.53 6.62 7.15
C GLY A 19 -9.31 7.48 6.95
N PHE A 20 -8.25 7.11 7.66
CA PHE A 20 -6.97 7.80 7.57
C PHE A 20 -5.89 6.78 7.22
N GLY A 21 -5.11 7.13 6.22
CA GLY A 21 -3.90 6.39 5.90
C GLY A 21 -2.70 7.13 6.46
N ALA A 22 -1.69 6.38 6.85
CA ALA A 22 -0.45 6.95 7.35
C ALA A 22 0.73 6.19 6.74
N TYR A 23 1.82 6.91 6.48
CA TYR A 23 3.05 6.25 6.08
C TYR A 23 4.27 6.94 6.68
N LEU A 24 5.32 6.16 6.82
CA LEU A 24 6.63 6.62 7.27
C LEU A 24 7.68 6.06 6.33
N LEU A 25 8.49 6.94 5.79
CA LEU A 25 9.60 6.56 4.93
C LEU A 25 10.91 6.76 5.66
N LEU A 26 11.69 5.68 5.81
CA LEU A 26 12.99 5.73 6.46
C LEU A 26 14.10 5.55 5.41
N LYS A 27 14.83 6.61 5.15
CA LYS A 27 15.97 6.59 4.23
C LYS A 27 17.29 6.40 4.96
N ASN A 28 17.30 6.67 6.26
CA ASN A 28 18.48 6.64 7.08
C ASN A 28 18.21 5.89 8.38
N LYS A 29 19.14 5.01 8.78
CA LYS A 29 18.98 4.17 9.97
C LYS A 29 19.23 4.92 11.29
N ASP A 30 19.88 6.08 11.25
CA ASP A 30 20.32 6.81 12.43
C ASP A 30 19.41 7.95 12.84
N ILE A 31 18.11 7.76 12.62
CA ILE A 31 17.11 8.77 12.92
C ILE A 31 16.49 8.47 14.29
N SER A 32 16.32 9.48 15.13
CA SER A 32 15.73 9.32 16.44
C SER A 32 14.22 9.06 16.37
N PHE A 33 13.67 8.50 17.43
CA PHE A 33 12.23 8.24 17.51
C PHE A 33 11.39 9.51 17.34
N GLU A 34 11.86 10.62 17.91
CA GLU A 34 11.16 11.90 17.80
C GLU A 34 11.18 12.45 16.37
N GLU A 35 12.30 12.26 15.67
CA GLU A 35 12.40 12.65 14.26
C GLU A 35 11.50 11.77 13.39
N MET A 36 11.42 10.48 13.70
CA MET A 36 10.51 9.56 12.99
C MET A 36 9.07 10.00 13.10
N LYS A 37 8.64 10.43 14.28
CA LYS A 37 7.26 10.90 14.50
C LYS A 37 6.93 12.12 13.64
N LYS A 38 7.89 13.01 13.43
CA LYS A 38 7.70 14.21 12.62
C LYS A 38 7.56 13.89 11.14
N ASP A 39 8.13 12.77 10.72
CA ASP A 39 8.13 12.37 9.32
C ASP A 39 6.93 11.52 8.94
N ILE A 40 6.09 11.15 9.90
CA ILE A 40 4.86 10.40 9.62
C ILE A 40 3.87 11.32 8.91
N LYS A 41 3.43 10.90 7.73
CA LYS A 41 2.43 11.63 6.96
C LYS A 41 1.09 10.92 7.04
N THR A 42 0.02 11.68 7.14
CA THR A 42 -1.33 11.15 7.23
C THR A 42 -2.22 11.81 6.18
N LYS A 43 -3.23 11.08 5.75
CA LYS A 43 -4.20 11.59 4.78
C LYS A 43 -5.58 11.00 5.06
N ARG A 44 -6.60 11.85 4.95
CA ARG A 44 -8.00 11.42 5.07
C ARG A 44 -8.52 10.96 3.73
N PHE A 45 -9.23 9.82 3.74
CA PHE A 45 -9.89 9.27 2.56
C PHE A 45 -11.37 9.12 2.84
N GLU A 46 -12.20 9.50 1.88
CA GLU A 46 -13.64 9.37 1.96
C GLU A 46 -14.12 8.21 1.07
N ASP A 47 -15.31 7.72 1.34
CA ASP A 47 -15.94 6.65 0.58
C ASP A 47 -15.01 5.45 0.43
N THR A 48 -14.48 4.98 1.56
CA THR A 48 -13.49 3.92 1.58
C THR A 48 -13.89 2.78 2.53
N SER A 49 -13.16 1.69 2.44
CA SER A 49 -13.31 0.53 3.30
C SER A 49 -11.94 0.09 3.77
N SER A 50 -11.88 -0.88 4.67
CA SER A 50 -10.62 -1.38 5.22
C SER A 50 -9.65 -1.82 4.11
N THR A 51 -10.08 -2.70 3.23
CA THR A 51 -9.24 -3.21 2.13
C THR A 51 -8.86 -2.11 1.15
N LYS A 52 -9.83 -1.28 0.78
CA LYS A 52 -9.60 -0.19 -0.17
C LYS A 52 -8.61 0.82 0.39
N LEU A 53 -8.77 1.19 1.66
CA LEU A 53 -7.92 2.18 2.32
C LEU A 53 -6.47 1.71 2.43
N GLU A 54 -6.25 0.44 2.75
CA GLU A 54 -4.89 -0.12 2.80
C GLU A 54 -4.17 0.08 1.47
N LEU A 55 -4.85 -0.22 0.39
CA LEU A 55 -4.28 -0.08 -0.95
C LEU A 55 -4.13 1.38 -1.35
N GLN A 56 -5.13 2.22 -1.04
CA GLN A 56 -5.05 3.66 -1.29
C GLN A 56 -3.85 4.30 -0.57
N THR A 57 -3.63 3.91 0.68
CA THR A 57 -2.51 4.43 1.48
C THR A 57 -1.17 4.06 0.84
N LEU A 58 -1.03 2.81 0.43
CA LEU A 58 0.19 2.35 -0.23
C LEU A 58 0.45 3.10 -1.53
N LEU A 59 -0.56 3.20 -2.38
CA LEU A 59 -0.43 3.88 -3.68
C LEU A 59 -0.09 5.35 -3.52
N TRP A 60 -0.73 6.01 -2.57
CA TRP A 60 -0.43 7.40 -2.25
C TRP A 60 1.04 7.57 -1.84
N SER A 61 1.54 6.71 -0.95
CA SER A 61 2.93 6.79 -0.50
C SER A 61 3.92 6.54 -1.65
N LEU A 62 3.62 5.59 -2.53
CA LEU A 62 4.48 5.28 -3.67
C LEU A 62 4.51 6.42 -4.69
N GLU A 63 3.41 7.15 -4.84
CA GLU A 63 3.37 8.34 -5.69
C GLU A 63 4.35 9.41 -5.19
N GLU A 64 4.45 9.58 -3.88
CA GLU A 64 5.33 10.59 -3.29
C GLU A 64 6.80 10.20 -3.32
N ILE A 65 7.10 8.91 -3.31
CA ILE A 65 8.49 8.43 -3.29
C ILE A 65 9.16 8.57 -4.65
N ASN A 66 8.52 8.09 -5.69
CA ASN A 66 8.92 8.19 -7.10
C ASN A 66 10.43 8.09 -7.38
N ASP A 67 11.12 7.18 -6.71
CA ASP A 67 12.56 6.95 -6.90
C ASP A 67 12.77 5.54 -7.44
N LYS A 68 13.27 5.43 -8.67
CA LYS A 68 13.46 4.15 -9.35
C LYS A 68 14.81 3.50 -9.06
N ASP A 69 15.72 4.25 -8.46
CA ASP A 69 17.09 3.78 -8.21
C ASP A 69 17.27 3.21 -6.80
N VAL A 70 16.19 2.95 -6.11
CA VAL A 70 16.22 2.37 -4.76
C VAL A 70 15.33 1.14 -4.70
N ILE A 71 15.62 0.26 -3.75
CA ILE A 71 14.73 -0.85 -3.41
C ILE A 71 13.86 -0.36 -2.26
N ILE A 72 12.54 -0.38 -2.46
CA ILE A 72 11.59 0.04 -1.44
C ILE A 72 11.10 -1.21 -0.70
N GLU A 73 11.49 -1.34 0.56
CA GLU A 73 11.04 -2.41 1.43
C GLU A 73 9.76 -1.96 2.12
N ILE A 74 8.64 -2.56 1.73
CA ILE A 74 7.31 -2.18 2.22
C ILE A 74 6.93 -3.10 3.38
N TYR A 75 6.75 -2.51 4.56
CA TYR A 75 6.34 -3.22 5.76
C TYR A 75 4.84 -3.02 5.96
N THR A 76 4.09 -4.09 5.88
CA THR A 76 2.64 -4.04 6.02
C THR A 76 2.11 -5.32 6.68
N ASP A 77 1.02 -5.21 7.44
CA ASP A 77 0.31 -6.36 8.00
C ASP A 77 -0.86 -6.80 7.12
N CYS A 78 -1.10 -6.10 6.02
CA CYS A 78 -2.25 -6.38 5.16
C CYS A 78 -2.02 -7.59 4.28
N GLN A 79 -2.72 -8.68 4.56
CA GLN A 79 -2.65 -9.92 3.79
C GLN A 79 -3.05 -9.73 2.33
N ASN A 80 -4.04 -8.87 2.07
CA ASN A 80 -4.50 -8.62 0.72
C ASN A 80 -3.41 -7.99 -0.15
N ILE A 81 -2.64 -7.07 0.41
CA ILE A 81 -1.54 -6.43 -0.32
C ILE A 81 -0.43 -7.45 -0.60
N ILE A 82 -0.05 -8.21 0.44
CA ILE A 82 1.04 -9.19 0.32
C ILE A 82 0.70 -10.26 -0.72
N GLY A 83 -0.54 -10.73 -0.73
CA GLY A 83 -0.98 -11.77 -1.66
C GLY A 83 -1.36 -11.27 -3.05
N LEU A 84 -1.38 -9.96 -3.25
CA LEU A 84 -1.89 -9.40 -4.51
C LEU A 84 -1.01 -9.72 -5.71
N GLN A 85 0.30 -9.77 -5.52
CA GLN A 85 1.24 -10.15 -6.58
C GLN A 85 0.95 -11.55 -7.12
N ASP A 86 0.65 -12.49 -6.22
CA ASP A 86 0.37 -13.87 -6.60
C ASP A 86 -0.94 -14.02 -7.36
N ARG A 87 -1.83 -13.03 -7.23
CA ARG A 87 -3.12 -13.03 -7.92
C ARG A 87 -3.10 -12.24 -9.24
N ARG A 88 -1.98 -11.60 -9.56
CA ARG A 88 -1.89 -10.72 -10.72
C ARG A 88 -2.29 -11.42 -12.02
N GLU A 89 -1.71 -12.58 -12.29
CA GLU A 89 -1.97 -13.31 -13.52
C GLU A 89 -3.46 -13.63 -13.69
N ARG A 90 -4.09 -14.11 -12.64
CA ARG A 90 -5.51 -14.45 -12.66
C ARG A 90 -6.39 -13.21 -12.83
N LEU A 91 -6.05 -12.13 -12.13
CA LEU A 91 -6.81 -10.89 -12.22
C LEU A 91 -6.73 -10.28 -13.61
N GLU A 92 -5.56 -10.25 -14.20
CA GLU A 92 -5.35 -9.71 -15.54
C GLU A 92 -6.02 -10.59 -16.59
N LYS A 93 -5.93 -11.90 -16.44
CA LYS A 93 -6.56 -12.86 -17.34
C LYS A 93 -8.09 -12.71 -17.38
N ASN A 94 -8.69 -12.41 -16.24
CA ASN A 94 -10.13 -12.24 -16.11
C ASN A 94 -10.58 -10.78 -16.27
N ASN A 95 -9.70 -9.90 -16.73
CA ASN A 95 -9.96 -8.47 -16.90
C ASN A 95 -10.55 -7.85 -15.63
N PHE A 96 -10.05 -8.28 -14.46
CA PHE A 96 -10.46 -7.78 -13.14
C PHE A 96 -11.95 -8.03 -12.84
N HIS A 97 -12.50 -9.08 -13.42
CA HIS A 97 -13.86 -9.55 -13.12
C HIS A 97 -13.84 -10.71 -12.13
N SER A 98 -14.84 -10.75 -11.29
CA SER A 98 -15.02 -11.85 -10.34
C SER A 98 -15.53 -13.11 -11.05
N SER A 99 -15.58 -14.24 -10.34
CA SER A 99 -16.13 -15.47 -10.86
C SER A 99 -17.63 -15.35 -11.24
N ALA A 100 -18.32 -14.37 -10.63
CA ALA A 100 -19.73 -14.08 -10.96
C ALA A 100 -19.88 -13.15 -12.17
N GLY A 101 -18.78 -12.80 -12.83
CA GLY A 101 -18.80 -11.95 -14.02
C GLY A 101 -18.93 -10.46 -13.74
N LYS A 102 -18.75 -10.05 -12.49
CA LYS A 102 -18.80 -8.64 -12.12
C LYS A 102 -17.40 -8.02 -12.06
N LEU A 103 -17.27 -6.81 -12.58
CA LEU A 103 -16.04 -6.04 -12.44
C LEU A 103 -15.78 -5.77 -10.97
N MET A 104 -14.56 -6.05 -10.51
CA MET A 104 -14.21 -5.90 -9.09
C MET A 104 -14.20 -4.43 -8.69
N ASN A 105 -14.69 -4.14 -7.48
CA ASN A 105 -14.82 -2.75 -7.00
C ASN A 105 -13.50 -2.00 -6.97
N ASN A 106 -12.41 -2.68 -6.69
CA ASN A 106 -11.10 -2.06 -6.56
C ASN A 106 -10.22 -2.26 -7.79
N HIS A 107 -10.83 -2.54 -8.95
CA HIS A 107 -10.08 -2.87 -10.16
C HIS A 107 -9.08 -1.79 -10.58
N ASP A 108 -9.45 -0.52 -10.44
CA ASP A 108 -8.56 0.59 -10.79
C ASP A 108 -7.33 0.63 -9.88
N LEU A 109 -7.53 0.38 -8.60
CA LEU A 109 -6.45 0.34 -7.62
C LEU A 109 -5.52 -0.84 -7.87
N TYR A 110 -6.08 -1.99 -8.24
CA TYR A 110 -5.27 -3.17 -8.58
C TYR A 110 -4.40 -2.92 -9.80
N LYS A 111 -4.97 -2.29 -10.84
CA LYS A 111 -4.22 -1.93 -12.04
C LYS A 111 -3.07 -0.97 -11.71
N GLU A 112 -3.35 0.04 -10.91
CA GLU A 112 -2.34 1.02 -10.49
C GLU A 112 -1.24 0.35 -9.67
N PHE A 113 -1.60 -0.57 -8.79
CA PHE A 113 -0.64 -1.34 -8.00
C PHE A 113 0.31 -2.13 -8.91
N PHE A 114 -0.22 -2.80 -9.92
CA PHE A 114 0.59 -3.59 -10.85
C PHE A 114 1.50 -2.70 -11.70
N GLU A 115 1.04 -1.51 -12.06
CA GLU A 115 1.88 -0.52 -12.73
C GLU A 115 3.06 -0.11 -11.86
N LYS A 116 2.82 0.11 -10.57
CA LYS A 116 3.89 0.44 -9.61
C LYS A 116 4.88 -0.70 -9.45
N LEU A 117 4.39 -1.95 -9.44
CA LEU A 117 5.28 -3.12 -9.39
C LEU A 117 6.22 -3.16 -10.60
N ASP A 118 5.73 -2.76 -11.76
CA ASP A 118 6.52 -2.76 -12.98
C ASP A 118 7.51 -1.58 -13.05
N GLU A 119 7.15 -0.45 -12.44
CA GLU A 119 7.96 0.77 -12.49
C GLU A 119 9.03 0.85 -11.39
N LEU A 120 8.74 0.30 -10.22
CA LEU A 120 9.55 0.46 -9.02
C LEU A 120 10.08 -0.88 -8.53
N ASN A 121 11.18 -0.85 -7.78
CA ASN A 121 11.73 -2.04 -7.16
C ASN A 121 11.12 -2.21 -5.77
N LEU A 122 10.06 -3.00 -5.66
CA LEU A 122 9.31 -3.19 -4.43
C LEU A 122 9.57 -4.57 -3.83
N THR A 123 9.82 -4.61 -2.52
CA THR A 123 9.92 -5.83 -1.74
C THR A 123 8.92 -5.73 -0.61
N PHE A 124 8.06 -6.75 -0.46
CA PHE A 124 7.03 -6.74 0.58
C PHE A 124 7.47 -7.58 1.77
N ILE A 125 7.43 -6.99 2.95
CA ILE A 125 7.80 -7.65 4.19
C ILE A 125 6.57 -7.65 5.09
N LYS A 126 6.09 -8.84 5.40
CA LYS A 126 4.93 -9.00 6.28
C LYS A 126 5.33 -8.73 7.72
N VAL A 127 4.61 -7.83 8.37
CA VAL A 127 4.76 -7.60 9.80
C VAL A 127 3.59 -8.20 10.54
N LYS A 128 3.80 -8.50 11.82
CA LYS A 128 2.78 -9.08 12.66
C LYS A 128 1.74 -8.00 13.00
N GLY A 129 0.48 -8.26 12.68
CA GLY A 129 -0.59 -7.32 12.98
C GLY A 129 -0.83 -7.16 14.47
N HIS A 130 -1.55 -6.12 14.82
CA HIS A 130 -1.97 -5.87 16.20
C HIS A 130 -3.00 -6.90 16.63
N LYS A 131 -2.87 -7.32 17.87
CA LYS A 131 -3.85 -8.18 18.51
C LYS A 131 -4.62 -7.43 19.55
#